data_9a7ec8ad4c9b0ada36df9c251189ed83
#
_entry.id   9a7ec8ad4c9b0ada36df9c251189ed83
#
_cell.length_a   1.000
_cell.length_b   1.000
_cell.length_c   1.000
_cell.angle_alpha   90.00
_cell.angle_beta   90.00
_cell.angle_gamma   90.00
#
_symmetry.space_group_name_H-M   'P 1'
#
loop_
_entity.id
_entity.type
_entity.pdbx_description
1 polymer ?
#
loop_
_entity_poly.entity_id
_entity_poly.type
_entity_poly.pdbx_seq_one_letter_code
_entity_poly.pdbx_strand_id
1 'polypeptide(L)'
;MGERAAVRCKEQTGTFPARRNSERGGAEPTGLRQIGNNVHLDKGRRKMNQINYQKELDKIIAGLSGAGEKSAPDLFLHSCCAPCSSYVLEYLCSIFHITVFYFNPNISATEEYRKRAAEQKRLIEAYNREGKGYPISVEEGDYDPVHFYEAVRGLENCPEGGERCFRCFDLRLRETARRAAEGGFDYFCTTLTISPLKNARKLNEIGQALAREYGVAWLPSDFKKREGYKRSIELSRQYGLYRQDYCGCVYSRAERRKEGQACTGG
;
A
#
# COMPACT_ATOMS: atom_id res chain seq x y z
N MET A 1 18.65 -6.49 50.47
CA MET A 1 17.90 -7.73 50.85
C MET A 1 16.52 -7.63 50.22
N GLY A 2 16.08 -8.62 49.45
CA GLY A 2 14.76 -8.74 48.83
C GLY A 2 14.88 -8.87 47.33
N GLU A 3 14.90 -9.84 46.90
CA GLU A 3 14.49 -11.14 46.29
C GLU A 3 13.87 -10.94 44.91
N ARG A 4 14.54 -11.57 43.95
CA ARG A 4 14.08 -11.70 42.55
C ARG A 4 13.07 -12.85 42.47
N ALA A 5 11.86 -12.61 41.99
CA ALA A 5 10.92 -13.63 41.59
C ALA A 5 11.03 -13.89 40.10
N ALA A 6 11.51 -15.06 39.72
CA ALA A 6 11.53 -15.57 38.37
C ALA A 6 10.18 -16.25 38.05
N VAL A 7 9.47 -15.81 37.03
CA VAL A 7 8.29 -16.51 36.53
C VAL A 7 8.72 -17.38 35.35
N ARG A 8 8.61 -18.70 35.55
CA ARG A 8 8.81 -19.73 34.51
C ARG A 8 7.58 -19.81 33.59
N CYS A 9 7.79 -19.64 32.29
CA CYS A 9 6.83 -20.00 31.24
C CYS A 9 6.90 -21.52 31.01
N LYS A 10 5.75 -22.21 31.10
CA LYS A 10 5.61 -23.64 30.78
C LYS A 10 5.33 -23.78 29.28
N GLU A 11 6.16 -24.55 28.59
CA GLU A 11 5.93 -25.06 27.27
C GLU A 11 4.78 -26.11 27.30
N GLN A 12 3.79 -25.92 26.43
CA GLN A 12 2.79 -26.97 26.14
C GLN A 12 2.97 -27.42 24.69
N THR A 13 3.57 -28.58 24.54
CA THR A 13 3.64 -29.34 23.30
C THR A 13 2.31 -30.09 23.11
N GLY A 14 1.55 -29.70 22.11
CA GLY A 14 0.33 -30.41 21.67
C GLY A 14 0.57 -31.16 20.37
N THR A 15 0.68 -32.49 20.47
CA THR A 15 0.76 -33.43 19.36
C THR A 15 -0.62 -33.70 18.80
N PHE A 16 -0.84 -33.52 17.48
CA PHE A 16 -2.03 -33.97 16.75
C PHE A 16 -1.83 -35.35 16.12
N PRO A 17 -2.81 -36.26 16.18
CA PRO A 17 -2.67 -37.60 15.61
C PRO A 17 -3.00 -37.63 14.10
N ALA A 18 -2.22 -38.42 13.39
CA ALA A 18 -2.38 -38.75 11.96
C ALA A 18 -3.62 -39.62 11.72
N ARG A 19 -4.42 -39.30 10.71
CA ARG A 19 -5.49 -40.16 10.19
C ARG A 19 -4.97 -41.07 9.08
N ARG A 20 -5.23 -42.36 9.23
CA ARG A 20 -4.91 -43.45 8.28
C ARG A 20 -5.84 -43.39 7.05
N ASN A 21 -5.25 -43.57 5.86
CA ASN A 21 -5.93 -43.91 4.62
C ASN A 21 -6.26 -45.40 4.63
N SER A 22 -7.51 -45.76 4.28
CA SER A 22 -7.92 -47.11 3.93
C SER A 22 -8.04 -47.21 2.41
N GLU A 23 -7.23 -48.12 1.87
CA GLU A 23 -7.28 -48.60 0.48
C GLU A 23 -8.54 -49.46 0.27
N ARG A 24 -9.21 -49.30 -0.87
CA ARG A 24 -10.00 -50.38 -1.52
C ARG A 24 -9.87 -50.23 -3.04
N GLY A 25 -9.51 -51.20 -3.64
CA GLY A 25 -9.19 -51.85 -4.78
C GLY A 25 -10.25 -51.96 -5.87
N GLY A 26 -9.76 -52.05 -7.07
CA GLY A 26 -10.18 -52.99 -8.11
C GLY A 26 -11.28 -52.55 -9.05
N ALA A 27 -10.97 -52.26 -10.29
CA ALA A 27 -11.37 -53.00 -11.49
C ALA A 27 -11.23 -52.14 -12.75
N GLU A 28 -10.39 -52.60 -13.68
CA GLU A 28 -10.44 -52.15 -15.10
C GLU A 28 -11.67 -52.76 -15.80
N PRO A 29 -12.20 -52.08 -16.81
CA PRO A 29 -12.44 -52.77 -18.07
C PRO A 29 -11.91 -52.02 -19.30
N THR A 30 -11.29 -52.82 -20.16
CA THR A 30 -10.91 -52.64 -21.54
C THR A 30 -12.04 -52.08 -22.42
N GLY A 31 -11.71 -51.17 -23.36
CA GLY A 31 -12.60 -50.81 -24.46
C GLY A 31 -12.14 -49.60 -25.27
N LEU A 32 -11.26 -49.86 -26.25
CA LEU A 32 -10.87 -48.93 -27.32
C LEU A 32 -12.08 -48.46 -28.15
N ARG A 33 -12.33 -47.18 -28.24
CA ARG A 33 -12.88 -46.51 -29.43
C ARG A 33 -12.25 -45.13 -29.58
N GLN A 34 -11.42 -45.00 -30.59
CA GLN A 34 -10.97 -43.69 -31.09
C GLN A 34 -12.18 -42.96 -31.72
N ILE A 35 -12.55 -41.83 -31.13
CA ILE A 35 -13.41 -40.83 -31.80
C ILE A 35 -12.57 -39.58 -31.87
N GLY A 36 -12.20 -39.21 -33.08
CA GLY A 36 -11.54 -37.93 -33.35
C GLY A 36 -12.46 -36.76 -32.99
N ASN A 37 -12.07 -36.01 -32.01
CA ASN A 37 -12.68 -34.70 -31.71
C ASN A 37 -11.70 -33.62 -32.11
N ASN A 38 -12.00 -32.97 -33.21
CA ASN A 38 -11.52 -31.62 -33.53
C ASN A 38 -11.94 -30.70 -32.41
N VAL A 39 -11.05 -30.46 -31.45
CA VAL A 39 -11.25 -29.41 -30.47
C VAL A 39 -10.84 -28.09 -31.13
N HIS A 40 -11.85 -27.38 -31.62
CA HIS A 40 -11.73 -25.96 -31.93
C HIS A 40 -11.34 -25.25 -30.61
N LEU A 41 -10.08 -24.87 -30.51
CA LEU A 41 -9.60 -23.99 -29.42
C LEU A 41 -10.23 -22.62 -29.63
N ASP A 42 -11.36 -22.41 -28.96
CA ASP A 42 -11.97 -21.10 -28.80
C ASP A 42 -10.99 -20.16 -28.07
N LYS A 43 -10.35 -19.28 -28.87
CA LYS A 43 -9.46 -18.22 -28.36
C LYS A 43 -10.25 -17.09 -27.73
N GLY A 44 -11.34 -17.37 -27.05
CA GLY A 44 -12.12 -16.43 -26.25
C GLY A 44 -11.49 -16.19 -24.89
N ARG A 45 -10.31 -15.59 -24.81
CA ARG A 45 -9.80 -15.01 -23.59
C ARG A 45 -10.71 -13.83 -23.23
N ARG A 46 -11.78 -14.08 -22.47
CA ARG A 46 -12.59 -13.01 -21.83
C ARG A 46 -11.61 -12.11 -21.12
N LYS A 47 -11.39 -10.89 -21.62
CA LYS A 47 -10.70 -9.82 -20.90
C LYS A 47 -11.51 -9.65 -19.61
N MET A 48 -11.01 -10.16 -18.49
CA MET A 48 -11.58 -9.84 -17.19
C MET A 48 -11.59 -8.32 -17.11
N ASN A 49 -12.78 -7.72 -16.94
CA ASN A 49 -12.92 -6.27 -16.82
C ASN A 49 -11.99 -5.78 -15.72
N GLN A 50 -10.95 -5.05 -16.11
CA GLN A 50 -9.99 -4.51 -15.15
C GLN A 50 -10.71 -3.47 -14.29
N ILE A 51 -10.73 -3.67 -12.98
CA ILE A 51 -11.36 -2.75 -12.02
C ILE A 51 -10.75 -1.36 -12.20
N ASN A 52 -11.59 -0.37 -12.38
CA ASN A 52 -11.19 1.04 -12.40
C ASN A 52 -11.33 1.63 -11.00
N TYR A 53 -10.26 1.56 -10.22
CA TYR A 53 -10.26 2.02 -8.84
C TYR A 53 -10.55 3.51 -8.66
N GLN A 54 -10.27 4.34 -9.68
CA GLN A 54 -10.67 5.75 -9.64
C GLN A 54 -12.20 5.89 -9.72
N LYS A 55 -12.89 5.10 -10.55
CA LYS A 55 -14.34 5.09 -10.59
C LYS A 55 -14.97 4.57 -9.30
N GLU A 56 -14.32 3.60 -8.64
CA GLU A 56 -14.80 3.12 -7.34
C GLU A 56 -14.65 4.21 -6.26
N LEU A 57 -13.55 4.94 -6.24
CA LEU A 57 -13.37 6.11 -5.38
C LEU A 57 -14.46 7.16 -5.62
N ASP A 58 -14.74 7.48 -6.91
CA ASP A 58 -15.75 8.46 -7.28
C ASP A 58 -17.16 8.08 -6.77
N LYS A 59 -17.51 6.80 -6.83
CA LYS A 59 -18.80 6.30 -6.30
C LYS A 59 -18.89 6.48 -4.77
N ILE A 60 -17.81 6.18 -4.05
CA ILE A 60 -17.75 6.37 -2.60
C ILE A 60 -17.94 7.85 -2.27
N ILE A 61 -17.18 8.74 -2.91
CA ILE A 61 -17.27 10.19 -2.69
C ILE A 61 -18.68 10.71 -3.01
N ALA A 62 -19.27 10.27 -4.12
CA ALA A 62 -20.65 10.66 -4.48
C ALA A 62 -21.67 10.20 -3.42
N GLY A 63 -21.48 9.00 -2.86
CA GLY A 63 -22.33 8.48 -1.78
C GLY A 63 -22.22 9.30 -0.49
N LEU A 64 -21.01 9.78 -0.15
CA LEU A 64 -20.78 10.63 1.01
C LEU A 64 -21.45 12.01 0.86
N SER A 65 -21.36 12.60 -0.33
CA SER A 65 -21.98 13.91 -0.61
C SER A 65 -23.51 13.90 -0.58
N GLY A 66 -24.15 12.74 -0.75
CA GLY A 66 -25.60 12.56 -0.70
C GLY A 66 -26.17 12.25 0.68
N ALA A 67 -25.35 12.07 1.71
CA ALA A 67 -25.78 11.55 3.00
C ALA A 67 -26.31 12.61 3.99
N GLY A 68 -26.52 13.86 3.57
CA GLY A 68 -27.06 14.95 4.41
C GLY A 68 -26.05 15.46 5.46
N GLU A 69 -26.53 15.97 6.59
CA GLU A 69 -25.71 16.63 7.65
C GLU A 69 -24.78 15.69 8.45
N LYS A 70 -24.43 14.53 7.91
CA LYS A 70 -23.41 13.69 8.56
C LYS A 70 -22.05 14.38 8.51
N SER A 71 -21.37 14.39 9.65
CA SER A 71 -19.95 14.81 9.76
C SER A 71 -19.12 14.11 8.68
N ALA A 72 -18.14 14.83 8.10
CA ALA A 72 -17.20 14.23 7.16
C ALA A 72 -16.52 13.01 7.80
N PRO A 73 -16.32 11.91 7.06
CA PRO A 73 -15.70 10.71 7.62
C PRO A 73 -14.20 10.90 7.88
N ASP A 74 -13.68 10.16 8.85
CA ASP A 74 -12.28 10.15 9.23
C ASP A 74 -11.46 9.23 8.32
N LEU A 75 -10.39 9.77 7.72
CA LEU A 75 -9.48 9.06 6.84
C LEU A 75 -8.06 9.00 7.40
N PHE A 76 -7.54 7.78 7.62
CA PHE A 76 -6.14 7.56 7.95
C PHE A 76 -5.33 7.31 6.67
N LEU A 77 -4.52 8.30 6.25
CA LEU A 77 -3.85 8.32 4.95
C LEU A 77 -2.35 8.05 5.06
N HIS A 78 -1.91 6.84 4.71
CA HIS A 78 -0.49 6.56 4.58
C HIS A 78 0.17 7.45 3.52
N SER A 79 1.25 8.14 3.90
CA SER A 79 2.04 8.98 3.01
C SER A 79 3.47 8.51 2.87
N CYS A 80 3.98 8.49 1.63
CA CYS A 80 5.37 8.17 1.33
C CYS A 80 6.28 9.41 1.23
N CYS A 81 5.75 10.56 0.87
CA CYS A 81 6.47 11.84 0.72
C CYS A 81 5.53 12.98 0.35
N ALA A 82 5.95 14.22 0.61
CA ALA A 82 5.18 15.41 0.32
C ALA A 82 4.75 15.56 -1.16
N PRO A 83 5.63 15.34 -2.18
CA PRO A 83 5.20 15.39 -3.57
C PRO A 83 4.04 14.45 -3.91
N CYS A 84 4.05 13.23 -3.37
CA CYS A 84 2.96 12.28 -3.58
C CYS A 84 1.68 12.70 -2.85
N SER A 85 1.82 13.30 -1.67
CA SER A 85 0.68 13.75 -0.85
C SER A 85 0.02 14.99 -1.41
N SER A 86 0.75 15.89 -2.08
CA SER A 86 0.25 17.21 -2.47
C SER A 86 -1.10 17.11 -3.21
N TYR A 87 -1.18 16.37 -4.31
CA TYR A 87 -2.45 16.21 -5.04
C TYR A 87 -3.49 15.41 -4.24
N VAL A 88 -3.08 14.36 -3.54
CA VAL A 88 -4.04 13.53 -2.79
C VAL A 88 -4.73 14.32 -1.69
N LEU A 89 -3.98 15.18 -0.98
CA LEU A 89 -4.53 16.08 0.02
C LEU A 89 -5.42 17.14 -0.62
N GLU A 90 -4.99 17.77 -1.73
CA GLU A 90 -5.81 18.74 -2.48
C GLU A 90 -7.15 18.12 -2.89
N TYR A 91 -7.15 16.84 -3.30
CA TYR A 91 -8.33 16.14 -3.78
C TYR A 91 -9.29 15.70 -2.65
N LEU A 92 -8.78 15.35 -1.48
CA LEU A 92 -9.56 14.71 -0.43
C LEU A 92 -9.87 15.62 0.79
N CYS A 93 -9.12 16.71 1.02
CA CYS A 93 -9.24 17.49 2.27
C CYS A 93 -10.57 18.24 2.45
N SER A 94 -11.35 18.43 1.40
CA SER A 94 -12.70 18.98 1.49
C SER A 94 -13.79 17.93 1.73
N ILE A 95 -13.42 16.64 1.75
CA ILE A 95 -14.36 15.52 1.81
C ILE A 95 -14.18 14.73 3.09
N PHE A 96 -12.94 14.61 3.59
CA PHE A 96 -12.55 13.81 4.74
C PHE A 96 -11.82 14.65 5.79
N HIS A 97 -12.01 14.29 7.06
CA HIS A 97 -11.05 14.64 8.10
C HIS A 97 -9.82 13.73 7.96
N ILE A 98 -8.70 14.31 7.55
CA ILE A 98 -7.51 13.52 7.20
C ILE A 98 -6.48 13.56 8.32
N THR A 99 -6.07 12.38 8.79
CA THR A 99 -4.81 12.19 9.51
C THR A 99 -3.81 11.51 8.58
N VAL A 100 -2.73 12.23 8.24
CA VAL A 100 -1.64 11.69 7.44
C VAL A 100 -0.76 10.83 8.33
N PHE A 101 -0.61 9.56 7.97
CA PHE A 101 0.30 8.63 8.64
C PHE A 101 1.61 8.52 7.86
N TYR A 102 2.70 9.03 8.45
CA TYR A 102 4.02 8.96 7.85
C TYR A 102 4.81 7.78 8.42
N PHE A 103 4.72 6.63 7.74
CA PHE A 103 5.40 5.38 8.12
C PHE A 103 6.12 4.77 6.93
N ASN A 104 7.45 4.91 6.89
CA ASN A 104 8.27 4.56 5.75
C ASN A 104 9.58 3.86 6.16
N PRO A 105 9.53 2.65 6.76
CA PRO A 105 10.73 1.92 7.18
C PRO A 105 11.62 1.50 5.99
N ASN A 106 11.10 1.58 4.76
CA ASN A 106 11.86 1.33 3.55
C ASN A 106 12.86 2.43 3.19
N ILE A 107 12.77 3.61 3.77
CA ILE A 107 13.77 4.67 3.56
C ILE A 107 15.03 4.30 4.34
N SER A 108 16.08 3.86 3.62
CA SER A 108 17.25 3.23 4.23
C SER A 108 18.19 4.21 4.93
N ALA A 109 18.18 5.48 4.54
CA ALA A 109 19.04 6.52 5.11
C ALA A 109 18.23 7.39 6.08
N THR A 110 18.63 7.43 7.34
CA THR A 110 17.94 8.18 8.41
C THR A 110 17.77 9.65 8.08
N GLU A 111 18.77 10.28 7.46
CA GLU A 111 18.71 11.69 7.10
C GLU A 111 17.72 11.96 5.97
N GLU A 112 17.64 11.06 4.99
CA GLU A 112 16.62 11.10 3.94
C GLU A 112 15.22 10.92 4.52
N TYR A 113 15.05 10.01 5.50
CA TYR A 113 13.78 9.86 6.21
C TYR A 113 13.39 11.15 6.91
N ARG A 114 14.27 11.72 7.73
CA ARG A 114 14.02 12.98 8.46
C ARG A 114 13.69 14.14 7.53
N LYS A 115 14.44 14.27 6.43
CA LYS A 115 14.19 15.30 5.41
C LYS A 115 12.79 15.19 4.81
N ARG A 116 12.37 13.97 4.43
CA ARG A 116 11.04 13.75 3.84
C ARG A 116 9.92 13.91 4.86
N ALA A 117 10.13 13.52 6.12
CA ALA A 117 9.17 13.72 7.20
C ALA A 117 8.95 15.21 7.48
N ALA A 118 10.03 15.99 7.59
CA ALA A 118 9.96 17.43 7.77
C ALA A 118 9.23 18.11 6.59
N GLU A 119 9.53 17.71 5.37
CA GLU A 119 8.87 18.21 4.16
C GLU A 119 7.38 17.89 4.12
N GLN A 120 6.99 16.70 4.59
CA GLN A 120 5.59 16.31 4.71
C GLN A 120 4.84 17.21 5.71
N LYS A 121 5.42 17.47 6.87
CA LYS A 121 4.86 18.37 7.89
C LYS A 121 4.72 19.80 7.34
N ARG A 122 5.75 20.32 6.68
CA ARG A 122 5.74 21.65 6.04
C ARG A 122 4.61 21.81 5.00
N LEU A 123 4.37 20.78 4.19
CA LEU A 123 3.26 20.77 3.23
C LEU A 123 1.91 20.85 3.95
N ILE A 124 1.70 20.04 4.98
CA ILE A 124 0.46 20.00 5.76
C ILE A 124 0.20 21.36 6.42
N GLU A 125 1.22 21.96 7.02
CA GLU A 125 1.12 23.32 7.60
C GLU A 125 0.71 24.36 6.56
N ALA A 126 1.25 24.28 5.33
CA ALA A 126 0.86 25.18 4.24
C ALA A 126 -0.61 24.98 3.86
N TYR A 127 -1.09 23.76 3.72
CA TYR A 127 -2.49 23.45 3.40
C TYR A 127 -3.45 23.95 4.50
N ASN A 128 -3.11 23.72 5.76
CA ASN A 128 -3.92 24.18 6.89
C ASN A 128 -3.99 25.70 6.97
N ARG A 129 -2.88 26.40 6.70
CA ARG A 129 -2.83 27.87 6.65
C ARG A 129 -3.65 28.46 5.51
N GLU A 130 -3.70 27.77 4.38
CA GLU A 130 -4.47 28.19 3.21
C GLU A 130 -5.97 27.88 3.33
N GLY A 131 -6.39 27.09 4.32
CA GLY A 131 -7.80 26.76 4.55
C GLY A 131 -8.46 26.03 3.38
N LYS A 132 -7.76 25.13 2.69
CA LYS A 132 -8.26 24.44 1.48
C LYS A 132 -9.37 23.43 1.74
N GLY A 133 -9.60 23.04 2.97
CA GLY A 133 -10.59 22.06 3.39
C GLY A 133 -10.54 21.88 4.91
N TYR A 134 -10.91 20.71 5.39
CA TYR A 134 -10.76 20.38 6.80
C TYR A 134 -9.30 20.40 7.22
N PRO A 135 -8.99 20.80 8.48
CA PRO A 135 -7.64 20.74 9.00
C PRO A 135 -7.06 19.33 8.90
N ILE A 136 -5.81 19.23 8.43
CA ILE A 136 -5.12 17.98 8.25
C ILE A 136 -4.19 17.76 9.43
N SER A 137 -4.30 16.60 10.08
CA SER A 137 -3.38 16.16 11.12
C SER A 137 -2.25 15.30 10.55
N VAL A 138 -1.16 15.16 11.30
CA VAL A 138 -0.05 14.27 10.93
C VAL A 138 0.38 13.42 12.12
N GLU A 139 0.53 12.14 11.88
CA GLU A 139 1.09 11.15 12.80
C GLU A 139 2.33 10.53 12.16
N GLU A 140 3.43 10.50 12.89
CA GLU A 140 4.66 9.85 12.46
C GLU A 140 4.79 8.49 13.14
N GLY A 141 4.89 7.43 12.35
CA GLY A 141 5.11 6.08 12.88
C GLY A 141 6.57 5.85 13.25
N ASP A 142 6.82 4.79 13.99
CA ASP A 142 8.16 4.41 14.43
C ASP A 142 9.07 4.11 13.23
N TYR A 143 10.21 4.79 13.18
CA TYR A 143 11.17 4.59 12.11
C TYR A 143 12.22 3.55 12.52
N ASP A 144 12.02 2.32 12.02
CA ASP A 144 12.99 1.25 12.11
C ASP A 144 13.14 0.52 10.76
N PRO A 145 14.23 0.74 10.02
CA PRO A 145 14.48 0.06 8.74
C PRO A 145 14.65 -1.46 8.86
N VAL A 146 14.90 -2.01 10.03
CA VAL A 146 15.05 -3.46 10.25
C VAL A 146 13.79 -4.19 9.78
N HIS A 147 12.61 -3.69 10.11
CA HIS A 147 11.33 -4.27 9.69
C HIS A 147 11.19 -4.38 8.16
N PHE A 148 11.71 -3.38 7.44
CA PHE A 148 11.72 -3.45 5.98
C PHE A 148 12.65 -4.54 5.46
N TYR A 149 13.88 -4.63 5.99
CA TYR A 149 14.84 -5.64 5.55
C TYR A 149 14.38 -7.06 5.87
N GLU A 150 13.73 -7.28 7.00
CA GLU A 150 13.12 -8.56 7.36
C GLU A 150 11.99 -8.93 6.40
N ALA A 151 11.09 -7.99 6.09
CA ALA A 151 9.96 -8.22 5.20
C ALA A 151 10.37 -8.55 3.75
N VAL A 152 11.56 -8.10 3.30
CA VAL A 152 12.05 -8.32 1.93
C VAL A 152 13.19 -9.32 1.84
N ARG A 153 13.52 -10.02 2.91
CA ARG A 153 14.61 -11.02 2.95
C ARG A 153 14.41 -12.08 1.86
N GLY A 154 15.47 -12.35 1.09
CA GLY A 154 15.45 -13.27 -0.06
C GLY A 154 14.87 -12.69 -1.35
N LEU A 155 14.46 -11.41 -1.34
CA LEU A 155 13.90 -10.71 -2.51
C LEU A 155 14.79 -9.55 -2.99
N GLU A 156 16.05 -9.51 -2.55
CA GLU A 156 17.00 -8.43 -2.81
C GLU A 156 17.22 -8.19 -4.30
N ASN A 157 17.23 -9.27 -5.08
CA ASN A 157 17.44 -9.25 -6.53
C ASN A 157 16.18 -9.05 -7.36
N CYS A 158 15.00 -8.93 -6.72
CA CYS A 158 13.77 -8.63 -7.44
C CYS A 158 13.82 -7.19 -7.99
N PRO A 159 13.38 -6.93 -9.23
CA PRO A 159 13.36 -5.58 -9.80
C PRO A 159 12.38 -4.65 -9.06
N GLU A 160 12.51 -3.34 -9.24
CA GLU A 160 11.52 -2.37 -8.77
C GLU A 160 10.15 -2.69 -9.39
N GLY A 161 9.09 -2.64 -8.59
CA GLY A 161 7.73 -3.02 -9.01
C GLY A 161 7.41 -4.51 -8.88
N GLY A 162 8.39 -5.38 -8.57
CA GLY A 162 8.22 -6.82 -8.35
C GLY A 162 7.83 -7.18 -6.91
N GLU A 163 8.02 -8.46 -6.55
CA GLU A 163 7.59 -9.04 -5.26
C GLU A 163 8.18 -8.32 -4.05
N ARG A 164 9.44 -7.89 -4.10
CA ARG A 164 10.07 -7.06 -3.06
C ARG A 164 9.22 -5.81 -2.76
N CYS A 165 8.75 -5.13 -3.80
CA CYS A 165 7.90 -3.95 -3.63
C CYS A 165 6.53 -4.31 -3.07
N PHE A 166 5.97 -5.48 -3.42
CA PHE A 166 4.68 -5.93 -2.88
C PHE A 166 4.77 -6.23 -1.39
N ARG A 167 5.85 -6.86 -0.91
CA ARG A 167 6.11 -7.02 0.52
C ARG A 167 6.26 -5.69 1.24
N CYS A 168 6.96 -4.73 0.63
CA CYS A 168 7.09 -3.38 1.15
C CYS A 168 5.74 -2.64 1.24
N PHE A 169 4.83 -2.85 0.28
CA PHE A 169 3.48 -2.28 0.34
C PHE A 169 2.66 -2.91 1.46
N ASP A 170 2.69 -4.24 1.58
CA ASP A 170 1.99 -4.96 2.65
C ASP A 170 2.45 -4.48 4.03
N LEU A 171 3.76 -4.44 4.28
CA LEU A 171 4.32 -3.96 5.55
C LEU A 171 3.76 -2.58 5.95
N ARG A 172 3.77 -1.63 5.02
CA ARG A 172 3.32 -0.26 5.31
C ARG A 172 1.82 -0.14 5.46
N LEU A 173 1.06 -0.81 4.58
CA LEU A 173 -0.40 -0.76 4.63
C LEU A 173 -0.97 -1.55 5.80
N ARG A 174 -0.30 -2.61 6.24
CA ARG A 174 -0.68 -3.39 7.41
C ARG A 174 -0.62 -2.56 8.68
N GLU A 175 0.47 -1.85 8.90
CA GLU A 175 0.60 -0.94 10.04
C GLU A 175 -0.42 0.22 9.95
N THR A 176 -0.66 0.72 8.73
CA THR A 176 -1.70 1.75 8.50
C THR A 176 -3.10 1.23 8.86
N ALA A 177 -3.46 0.03 8.41
CA ALA A 177 -4.77 -0.57 8.69
C ALA A 177 -4.95 -0.87 10.19
N ARG A 178 -3.90 -1.40 10.85
CA ARG A 178 -3.90 -1.67 12.28
C ARG A 178 -4.17 -0.41 13.09
N ARG A 179 -3.41 0.66 12.84
CA ARG A 179 -3.58 1.94 13.54
C ARG A 179 -4.91 2.62 13.21
N ALA A 180 -5.37 2.53 11.97
CA ALA A 180 -6.68 3.05 11.58
C ALA A 180 -7.81 2.36 12.35
N ALA A 181 -7.75 1.04 12.52
CA ALA A 181 -8.73 0.29 13.30
C ALA A 181 -8.67 0.66 14.80
N GLU A 182 -7.46 0.75 15.37
CA GLU A 182 -7.27 1.14 16.78
C GLU A 182 -7.73 2.58 17.06
N GLY A 183 -7.53 3.48 16.09
CA GLY A 183 -7.95 4.88 16.17
C GLY A 183 -9.42 5.12 15.85
N GLY A 184 -10.18 4.09 15.44
CA GLY A 184 -11.60 4.23 15.09
C GLY A 184 -11.88 5.01 13.80
N PHE A 185 -10.93 5.04 12.86
CA PHE A 185 -11.11 5.70 11.57
C PHE A 185 -12.12 4.96 10.68
N ASP A 186 -12.89 5.70 9.90
CA ASP A 186 -13.86 5.12 8.95
C ASP A 186 -13.13 4.47 7.77
N TYR A 187 -12.06 5.11 7.29
CA TYR A 187 -11.30 4.66 6.12
C TYR A 187 -9.79 4.72 6.34
N PHE A 188 -9.09 3.84 5.64
CA PHE A 188 -7.66 4.01 5.41
C PHE A 188 -7.30 3.95 3.93
N CYS A 189 -6.21 4.62 3.55
CA CYS A 189 -5.76 4.73 2.16
C CYS A 189 -4.25 4.95 2.07
N THR A 190 -3.73 5.11 0.85
CA THR A 190 -2.31 5.45 0.62
C THR A 190 -2.12 6.41 -0.54
N THR A 191 -1.13 7.29 -0.43
CA THR A 191 -0.69 8.15 -1.53
C THR A 191 0.15 7.40 -2.58
N LEU A 192 0.50 6.14 -2.34
CA LEU A 192 1.36 5.36 -3.25
C LEU A 192 0.79 5.19 -4.66
N THR A 193 -0.53 5.16 -4.80
CA THR A 193 -1.21 4.94 -6.10
C THR A 193 -1.05 6.11 -7.08
N ILE A 194 -0.52 7.26 -6.65
CA ILE A 194 -0.24 8.40 -7.53
C ILE A 194 1.00 8.17 -8.41
N SER A 195 1.94 7.36 -7.94
CA SER A 195 3.19 7.12 -8.68
C SER A 195 2.96 6.21 -9.89
N PRO A 196 3.43 6.59 -11.10
CA PRO A 196 3.37 5.73 -12.28
C PRO A 196 4.22 4.47 -12.13
N LEU A 197 5.25 4.49 -11.27
CA LEU A 197 6.15 3.36 -11.01
C LEU A 197 5.57 2.34 -10.02
N LYS A 198 4.39 2.58 -9.46
CA LYS A 198 3.78 1.69 -8.48
C LYS A 198 2.52 1.04 -9.03
N ASN A 199 2.39 -0.27 -8.76
CA ASN A 199 1.27 -1.08 -9.20
C ASN A 199 0.02 -0.76 -8.35
N ALA A 200 -0.84 0.13 -8.86
CA ALA A 200 -2.07 0.54 -8.16
C ALA A 200 -3.02 -0.64 -7.94
N ARG A 201 -3.09 -1.60 -8.87
CA ARG A 201 -3.92 -2.80 -8.70
C ARG A 201 -3.45 -3.59 -7.48
N LYS A 202 -2.14 -3.86 -7.37
CA LYS A 202 -1.59 -4.61 -6.24
C LYS A 202 -1.79 -3.89 -4.91
N LEU A 203 -1.63 -2.57 -4.88
CA LEU A 203 -1.90 -1.74 -3.69
C LEU A 203 -3.36 -1.86 -3.24
N ASN A 204 -4.32 -1.82 -4.17
CA ASN A 204 -5.73 -1.98 -3.85
C ASN A 204 -6.07 -3.42 -3.42
N GLU A 205 -5.48 -4.44 -4.04
CA GLU A 205 -5.65 -5.84 -3.61
C GLU A 205 -5.18 -6.04 -2.16
N ILE A 206 -4.02 -5.49 -1.79
CA ILE A 206 -3.49 -5.53 -0.43
C ILE A 206 -4.41 -4.75 0.51
N GLY A 207 -4.77 -3.51 0.17
CA GLY A 207 -5.64 -2.68 1.00
C GLY A 207 -7.00 -3.35 1.28
N GLN A 208 -7.62 -3.96 0.27
CA GLN A 208 -8.88 -4.69 0.44
C GLN A 208 -8.74 -5.96 1.31
N ALA A 209 -7.60 -6.65 1.24
CA ALA A 209 -7.32 -7.80 2.10
C ALA A 209 -7.18 -7.36 3.57
N LEU A 210 -6.42 -6.30 3.81
CA LEU A 210 -6.21 -5.72 5.13
C LEU A 210 -7.49 -5.10 5.72
N ALA A 211 -8.36 -4.52 4.89
CA ALA A 211 -9.67 -4.04 5.33
C ALA A 211 -10.52 -5.14 5.95
N ARG A 212 -10.52 -6.33 5.35
CA ARG A 212 -11.21 -7.50 5.91
C ARG A 212 -10.54 -8.05 7.18
N GLU A 213 -9.22 -7.95 7.26
CA GLU A 213 -8.44 -8.44 8.40
C GLU A 213 -8.63 -7.55 9.65
N TYR A 214 -8.61 -6.23 9.47
CA TYR A 214 -8.63 -5.26 10.57
C TYR A 214 -10.01 -4.63 10.82
N GLY A 215 -11.00 -4.86 9.96
CA GLY A 215 -12.36 -4.34 10.15
C GLY A 215 -12.50 -2.83 9.89
N VAL A 216 -11.58 -2.20 9.15
CA VAL A 216 -11.61 -0.80 8.76
C VAL A 216 -11.71 -0.68 7.23
N ALA A 217 -12.51 0.25 6.70
CA ALA A 217 -12.76 0.32 5.27
C ALA A 217 -11.51 0.79 4.49
N TRP A 218 -11.18 0.09 3.40
CA TRP A 218 -10.19 0.56 2.42
C TRP A 218 -10.81 1.56 1.46
N LEU A 219 -10.21 2.74 1.29
CA LEU A 219 -10.61 3.70 0.26
C LEU A 219 -9.84 3.38 -1.05
N PRO A 220 -10.48 2.71 -2.03
CA PRO A 220 -9.82 2.32 -3.27
C PRO A 220 -9.41 3.55 -4.08
N SER A 221 -8.24 3.51 -4.72
CA SER A 221 -7.73 4.67 -5.42
C SER A 221 -6.78 4.34 -6.57
N ASP A 222 -6.74 5.21 -7.55
CA ASP A 222 -5.70 5.29 -8.58
C ASP A 222 -5.41 6.77 -8.89
N PHE A 223 -4.80 7.45 -7.93
CA PHE A 223 -4.59 8.90 -7.95
C PHE A 223 -3.75 9.42 -9.12
N LYS A 224 -3.06 8.57 -9.89
CA LYS A 224 -2.40 8.99 -11.13
C LYS A 224 -3.38 9.26 -12.26
N LYS A 225 -4.61 8.73 -12.18
CA LYS A 225 -5.69 9.03 -13.13
C LYS A 225 -6.10 10.51 -13.04
N ARG A 226 -6.87 10.98 -14.02
CA ARG A 226 -7.32 12.39 -14.10
C ARG A 226 -6.16 13.40 -13.98
N GLU A 227 -5.02 13.05 -14.57
CA GLU A 227 -3.81 13.87 -14.54
C GLU A 227 -3.23 14.13 -13.14
N GLY A 228 -3.64 13.36 -12.11
CA GLY A 228 -3.22 13.60 -10.73
C GLY A 228 -1.70 13.56 -10.54
N TYR A 229 -0.98 12.70 -11.28
CA TYR A 229 0.48 12.72 -11.25
C TYR A 229 1.06 14.04 -11.80
N LYS A 230 0.52 14.55 -12.92
CA LYS A 230 0.91 15.85 -13.49
C LYS A 230 0.62 16.97 -12.49
N ARG A 231 -0.59 16.97 -11.90
CA ARG A 231 -0.96 17.96 -10.88
C ARG A 231 -0.01 17.91 -9.67
N SER A 232 0.44 16.73 -9.24
CA SER A 232 1.43 16.62 -8.16
C SER A 232 2.79 17.24 -8.51
N ILE A 233 3.16 17.28 -9.79
CA ILE A 233 4.37 17.96 -10.26
C ILE A 233 4.20 19.48 -10.18
N GLU A 234 3.04 20.00 -10.61
CA GLU A 234 2.70 21.42 -10.53
C GLU A 234 2.69 21.90 -9.09
N LEU A 235 1.99 21.17 -8.20
CA LEU A 235 1.95 21.47 -6.77
C LEU A 235 3.35 21.40 -6.12
N SER A 236 4.18 20.45 -6.55
CA SER A 236 5.56 20.38 -6.06
C SER A 236 6.37 21.61 -6.42
N ARG A 237 6.16 22.21 -7.58
CA ARG A 237 6.78 23.48 -7.98
C ARG A 237 6.20 24.64 -7.19
N GLN A 238 4.86 24.70 -7.05
CA GLN A 238 4.14 25.74 -6.32
C GLN A 238 4.60 25.85 -4.86
N TYR A 239 4.78 24.70 -4.19
CA TYR A 239 5.18 24.65 -2.78
C TYR A 239 6.70 24.49 -2.59
N GLY A 240 7.50 24.48 -3.67
CA GLY A 240 8.93 24.26 -3.60
C GLY A 240 9.31 22.95 -2.92
N LEU A 241 8.57 21.84 -3.22
CA LEU A 241 8.76 20.55 -2.54
C LEU A 241 10.00 19.83 -3.01
N TYR A 242 10.71 19.22 -2.06
CA TYR A 242 11.78 18.28 -2.36
C TYR A 242 11.25 17.06 -3.10
N ARG A 243 11.61 16.91 -4.37
CA ARG A 243 11.29 15.75 -5.19
C ARG A 243 12.48 14.82 -5.30
N GLN A 244 12.33 13.63 -4.75
CA GLN A 244 13.31 12.55 -4.87
C GLN A 244 13.07 11.76 -6.17
N ASP A 245 14.11 11.16 -6.71
CA ASP A 245 14.12 10.35 -7.93
C ASP A 245 13.98 8.84 -7.67
N TYR A 246 14.03 8.42 -6.40
CA TYR A 246 13.91 7.01 -5.98
C TYR A 246 12.92 6.84 -4.81
N CYS A 247 12.44 5.61 -4.58
CA CYS A 247 11.39 5.39 -3.55
C CYS A 247 11.89 5.51 -2.10
N GLY A 248 13.21 5.51 -1.87
CA GLY A 248 13.85 5.62 -0.55
C GLY A 248 14.63 4.37 -0.14
N CYS A 249 14.31 3.18 -0.66
CA CYS A 249 15.03 1.96 -0.32
C CYS A 249 16.38 1.88 -1.06
N VAL A 250 17.33 1.17 -0.45
CA VAL A 250 18.67 0.95 -0.99
C VAL A 250 18.63 0.34 -2.41
N TYR A 251 17.69 -0.55 -2.68
CA TYR A 251 17.56 -1.24 -3.96
C TYR A 251 17.12 -0.29 -5.09
N SER A 252 16.09 0.51 -4.87
CA SER A 252 15.64 1.52 -5.84
C SER A 252 16.73 2.56 -6.11
N ARG A 253 17.50 2.94 -5.07
CA ARG A 253 18.64 3.85 -5.22
C ARG A 253 19.74 3.25 -6.09
N ALA A 254 20.02 1.95 -5.91
CA ALA A 254 21.02 1.23 -6.72
C ALA A 254 20.58 1.09 -8.19
N GLU A 255 19.30 0.79 -8.44
CA GLU A 255 18.73 0.71 -9.79
C GLU A 255 18.85 2.06 -10.53
N ARG A 256 18.48 3.17 -9.89
CA ARG A 256 18.61 4.53 -10.47
C ARG A 256 20.05 4.93 -10.80
N ARG A 257 21.00 4.54 -9.96
CA ARG A 257 22.43 4.80 -10.24
C ARG A 257 22.92 4.07 -11.48
N LYS A 258 22.50 2.82 -11.69
CA LYS A 258 22.84 2.04 -12.88
C LYS A 258 22.23 2.66 -14.15
N GLU A 259 20.99 3.11 -14.10
CA GLU A 259 20.32 3.79 -15.23
C GLU A 259 21.04 5.10 -15.59
N GLY A 260 21.43 5.90 -14.59
CA GLY A 260 22.19 7.14 -14.82
C GLY A 260 23.56 6.92 -15.45
N GLN A 261 24.27 5.85 -15.08
CA GLN A 261 25.56 5.50 -15.66
C GLN A 261 25.45 5.00 -17.11
N ALA A 262 24.37 4.27 -17.44
CA ALA A 262 24.14 3.80 -18.80
C ALA A 262 23.85 4.94 -19.79
N CYS A 263 23.24 6.05 -19.34
CA CYS A 263 22.96 7.22 -20.18
C CYS A 263 24.19 8.14 -20.41
N THR A 264 25.25 8.03 -19.62
CA THR A 264 26.46 8.87 -19.73
C THR A 264 27.62 8.22 -20.50
N GLY A 265 27.44 6.94 -20.91
CA GLY A 265 28.47 6.13 -21.61
C GLY A 265 28.18 5.86 -23.09
N GLY A 266 27.26 6.65 -23.73
CA GLY A 266 26.91 6.53 -25.15
C GLY A 266 27.39 7.71 -25.98
#